data_5c5ae59be1671708edca1bb59ed55cef
#
_entry.id   5c5ae59be1671708edca1bb59ed55cef
#
_cell.length_a   1.000
_cell.length_b   1.000
_cell.length_c   1.000
_cell.angle_alpha   90.00
_cell.angle_beta   90.00
_cell.angle_gamma   90.00
#
_symmetry.space_group_name_H-M   'P 1'
#
loop_
_entity.id
_entity.type
_entity.pdbx_description
1 polymer ?
#
loop_
_entity_poly.entity_id
_entity_poly.type
_entity_poly.pdbx_seq_one_letter_code
_entity_poly.pdbx_strand_id
1 'polypeptide(L)'
;GGNAMVDDHLKQCFAEDMVFLRQVGLHPIVVHGGGPQISHMLKALGIKSEFKGGLRVTTPEAMDVVRMVLTGKVSRELVGLINAHGPLAVGLSGEDGGLFSAMQRRPIIDGKSTDIGLVGDVVSVDASAVEDLVAAGRIPVVSSVAPNEEDATEVLNVNADSAAAALAAAVGARKLVILTDVDGLYADWPDKNSLI
;
A
#
# COMPACT_ATOMS: atom_id res chain seq x y z
N GLY A 1 2.90 3.71 6.33
CA GLY A 1 1.56 3.29 6.80
C GLY A 1 0.49 4.35 6.54
N GLY A 2 -0.80 3.94 6.54
CA GLY A 2 -1.93 4.83 6.20
C GLY A 2 -2.07 6.05 7.12
N ASN A 3 -1.64 5.95 8.37
CA ASN A 3 -1.71 7.06 9.33
C ASN A 3 -0.69 8.18 9.02
N ALA A 4 0.45 7.88 8.42
CA ALA A 4 1.41 8.89 7.97
C ALA A 4 0.85 9.80 6.86
N MET A 5 -0.24 9.40 6.21
CA MET A 5 -0.89 10.12 5.11
C MET A 5 -2.12 10.93 5.54
N VAL A 6 -2.31 11.21 6.82
CA VAL A 6 -3.44 11.99 7.35
C VAL A 6 -3.08 13.47 7.52
N ASP A 7 -1.84 13.76 7.89
CA ASP A 7 -1.35 15.12 8.14
C ASP A 7 -0.78 15.73 6.85
N ASP A 8 -1.31 16.89 6.44
CA ASP A 8 -0.92 17.57 5.19
C ASP A 8 0.52 18.07 5.20
N HIS A 9 1.03 18.50 6.35
CA HIS A 9 2.41 18.93 6.48
C HIS A 9 3.37 17.75 6.33
N LEU A 10 3.07 16.63 6.99
CA LEU A 10 3.87 15.40 6.87
C LEU A 10 3.87 14.85 5.44
N LYS A 11 2.75 14.95 4.71
CA LYS A 11 2.69 14.58 3.29
C LYS A 11 3.59 15.46 2.43
N GLN A 12 3.64 16.76 2.69
CA GLN A 12 4.54 17.68 1.97
C GLN A 12 6.01 17.37 2.27
N CYS A 13 6.40 17.24 3.53
CA CYS A 13 7.74 16.84 3.91
C CYS A 13 8.15 15.51 3.26
N PHE A 14 7.25 14.51 3.26
CA PHE A 14 7.50 13.24 2.60
C PHE A 14 7.76 13.41 1.10
N ALA A 15 6.96 14.23 0.41
CA ALA A 15 7.15 14.49 -1.02
C ALA A 15 8.50 15.17 -1.30
N GLU A 16 8.88 16.13 -0.49
CA GLU A 16 10.18 16.82 -0.56
C GLU A 16 11.34 15.84 -0.33
N ASP A 17 11.22 14.95 0.65
CA ASP A 17 12.21 13.90 0.91
C ASP A 17 12.37 12.96 -0.29
N MET A 18 11.27 12.54 -0.94
CA MET A 18 11.35 11.68 -2.14
C MET A 18 12.06 12.39 -3.29
N VAL A 19 11.79 13.67 -3.50
CA VAL A 19 12.46 14.51 -4.50
C VAL A 19 13.95 14.66 -4.17
N PHE A 20 14.28 14.95 -2.92
CA PHE A 20 15.66 15.06 -2.46
C PHE A 20 16.44 13.76 -2.67
N LEU A 21 15.88 12.62 -2.25
CA LEU A 21 16.50 11.30 -2.45
C LEU A 21 16.77 11.04 -3.94
N ARG A 22 15.83 11.41 -4.80
CA ARG A 22 16.00 11.27 -6.25
C ARG A 22 17.10 12.19 -6.78
N GLN A 23 17.21 13.42 -6.30
CA GLN A 23 18.23 14.39 -6.72
C GLN A 23 19.65 13.98 -6.33
N VAL A 24 19.83 13.32 -5.18
CA VAL A 24 21.14 12.81 -4.75
C VAL A 24 21.52 11.47 -5.36
N GLY A 25 20.75 11.00 -6.37
CA GLY A 25 21.07 9.79 -7.14
C GLY A 25 20.53 8.48 -6.56
N LEU A 26 19.65 8.55 -5.54
CA LEU A 26 18.92 7.39 -5.09
C LEU A 26 17.67 7.15 -5.95
N HIS A 27 17.14 5.94 -5.91
CA HIS A 27 15.98 5.52 -6.68
C HIS A 27 14.84 5.15 -5.73
N PRO A 28 14.11 6.14 -5.15
CA PRO A 28 13.01 5.83 -4.26
C PRO A 28 11.82 5.22 -5.02
N ILE A 29 11.23 4.19 -4.42
CA ILE A 29 9.96 3.59 -4.82
C ILE A 29 9.02 3.74 -3.63
N VAL A 30 7.83 4.26 -3.86
CA VAL A 30 6.83 4.48 -2.80
C VAL A 30 5.76 3.42 -2.91
N VAL A 31 5.48 2.73 -1.80
CA VAL A 31 4.30 1.85 -1.69
C VAL A 31 3.40 2.42 -0.59
N HIS A 32 2.12 2.54 -0.87
CA HIS A 32 1.19 3.14 0.08
C HIS A 32 -0.10 2.33 0.23
N GLY A 33 -0.68 2.41 1.42
CA GLY A 33 -2.07 2.07 1.70
C GLY A 33 -2.92 3.33 1.89
N GLY A 34 -4.03 3.22 2.62
CA GLY A 34 -4.93 4.34 2.89
C GLY A 34 -6.08 3.94 3.81
N GLY A 35 -5.81 3.15 4.85
CA GLY A 35 -6.83 2.65 5.79
C GLY A 35 -7.76 3.73 6.34
N PRO A 36 -7.25 4.86 6.86
CA PRO A 36 -8.08 5.96 7.34
C PRO A 36 -8.97 6.57 6.26
N GLN A 37 -8.43 6.80 5.05
CA GLN A 37 -9.14 7.37 3.91
C GLN A 37 -10.24 6.43 3.40
N ILE A 38 -9.96 5.11 3.36
CA ILE A 38 -10.95 4.08 3.04
C ILE A 38 -12.07 4.09 4.07
N SER A 39 -11.74 4.08 5.38
CA SER A 39 -12.73 4.10 6.47
C SER A 39 -13.63 5.33 6.39
N HIS A 40 -13.05 6.49 6.10
CA HIS A 40 -13.79 7.74 5.91
C HIS A 40 -14.79 7.64 4.74
N MET A 41 -14.33 7.11 3.60
CA MET A 41 -15.17 7.00 2.39
C MET A 41 -16.28 5.97 2.58
N LEU A 42 -15.98 4.78 3.13
CA LEU A 42 -17.01 3.77 3.46
C LEU A 42 -18.09 4.34 4.36
N LYS A 43 -17.69 5.10 5.40
CA LYS A 43 -18.63 5.78 6.30
C LYS A 43 -19.49 6.81 5.56
N ALA A 44 -18.90 7.61 4.68
CA ALA A 44 -19.61 8.62 3.90
C ALA A 44 -20.66 8.00 2.95
N LEU A 45 -20.38 6.79 2.43
CA LEU A 45 -21.27 6.04 1.55
C LEU A 45 -22.27 5.16 2.33
N GLY A 46 -22.22 5.12 3.66
CA GLY A 46 -23.09 4.29 4.49
C GLY A 46 -22.74 2.78 4.44
N ILE A 47 -21.57 2.42 3.93
CA ILE A 47 -21.11 1.04 3.85
C ILE A 47 -20.45 0.64 5.17
N LYS A 48 -20.89 -0.49 5.73
CA LYS A 48 -20.33 -1.00 6.99
C LYS A 48 -18.87 -1.39 6.81
N SER A 49 -18.02 -0.98 7.76
CA SER A 49 -16.62 -1.37 7.83
C SER A 49 -16.40 -2.19 9.11
N GLU A 50 -15.93 -3.42 8.95
CA GLU A 50 -15.62 -4.35 10.03
C GLU A 50 -14.16 -4.76 9.95
N PHE A 51 -13.55 -5.04 11.12
CA PHE A 51 -12.21 -5.56 11.22
C PHE A 51 -12.22 -6.88 11.99
N LYS A 52 -11.49 -7.87 11.48
CA LYS A 52 -11.28 -9.17 12.12
C LYS A 52 -9.78 -9.49 12.13
N GLY A 53 -9.24 -9.76 13.31
CA GLY A 53 -7.79 -10.03 13.44
C GLY A 53 -6.91 -8.90 12.90
N GLY A 54 -7.33 -7.63 13.04
CA GLY A 54 -6.61 -6.47 12.52
C GLY A 54 -6.72 -6.24 11.01
N LEU A 55 -7.39 -7.14 10.28
CA LEU A 55 -7.63 -7.02 8.84
C LEU A 55 -9.05 -6.51 8.57
N ARG A 56 -9.19 -5.65 7.55
CA ARG A 56 -10.51 -5.15 7.12
C ARG A 56 -11.25 -6.27 6.40
N VAL A 57 -12.46 -6.58 6.85
CA VAL A 57 -13.39 -7.40 6.06
C VAL A 57 -13.78 -6.60 4.82
N THR A 58 -13.48 -7.15 3.64
CA THR A 58 -13.63 -6.44 2.37
C THR A 58 -14.65 -7.15 1.50
N THR A 59 -15.90 -6.68 1.53
CA THR A 59 -16.94 -7.14 0.62
C THR A 59 -16.68 -6.63 -0.82
N PRO A 60 -17.31 -7.18 -1.87
CA PRO A 60 -17.18 -6.66 -3.23
C PRO A 60 -17.46 -5.14 -3.32
N GLU A 61 -18.54 -4.69 -2.68
CA GLU A 61 -18.89 -3.27 -2.62
C GLU A 61 -17.81 -2.43 -1.89
N ALA A 62 -17.25 -2.95 -0.80
CA ALA A 62 -16.15 -2.30 -0.10
C ALA A 62 -14.86 -2.30 -0.94
N MET A 63 -14.63 -3.34 -1.77
CA MET A 63 -13.46 -3.41 -2.62
C MET A 63 -13.46 -2.33 -3.71
N ASP A 64 -14.61 -2.02 -4.29
CA ASP A 64 -14.74 -0.91 -5.23
C ASP A 64 -14.30 0.42 -4.57
N VAL A 65 -14.73 0.65 -3.33
CA VAL A 65 -14.30 1.84 -2.57
C VAL A 65 -12.80 1.80 -2.25
N VAL A 66 -12.26 0.65 -1.85
CA VAL A 66 -10.82 0.48 -1.60
C VAL A 66 -10.03 0.85 -2.85
N ARG A 67 -10.40 0.28 -3.99
CA ARG A 67 -9.73 0.53 -5.28
C ARG A 67 -9.81 2.01 -5.67
N MET A 68 -11.00 2.63 -5.63
CA MET A 68 -11.17 4.06 -5.92
C MET A 68 -10.34 4.96 -5.00
N VAL A 69 -10.34 4.67 -3.70
CA VAL A 69 -9.62 5.49 -2.72
C VAL A 69 -8.12 5.35 -2.86
N LEU A 70 -7.62 4.13 -2.99
CA LEU A 70 -6.17 3.91 -3.09
C LEU A 70 -5.60 4.45 -4.40
N THR A 71 -6.19 4.09 -5.54
CA THR A 71 -5.66 4.47 -6.86
C THR A 71 -6.05 5.90 -7.28
N GLY A 72 -7.28 6.30 -6.97
CA GLY A 72 -7.84 7.58 -7.40
C GLY A 72 -7.57 8.73 -6.43
N LYS A 73 -7.63 8.51 -5.11
CA LYS A 73 -7.46 9.57 -4.12
C LYS A 73 -6.03 9.61 -3.57
N VAL A 74 -5.61 8.59 -2.86
CA VAL A 74 -4.33 8.61 -2.13
C VAL A 74 -3.14 8.64 -3.09
N SER A 75 -3.12 7.78 -4.10
CA SER A 75 -2.06 7.76 -5.11
C SER A 75 -1.97 9.10 -5.85
N ARG A 76 -3.10 9.66 -6.29
CA ARG A 76 -3.11 10.94 -7.02
C ARG A 76 -2.64 12.11 -6.18
N GLU A 77 -2.98 12.12 -4.89
CA GLU A 77 -2.51 13.14 -3.95
C GLU A 77 -0.97 13.08 -3.79
N LEU A 78 -0.40 11.90 -3.54
CA LEU A 78 1.04 11.71 -3.43
C LEU A 78 1.79 12.07 -4.72
N VAL A 79 1.30 11.57 -5.85
CA VAL A 79 1.87 11.90 -7.17
C VAL A 79 1.81 13.40 -7.43
N GLY A 80 0.71 14.06 -7.08
CA GLY A 80 0.56 15.51 -7.24
C GLY A 80 1.56 16.30 -6.40
N LEU A 81 1.75 15.92 -5.12
CA LEU A 81 2.69 16.56 -4.22
C LEU A 81 4.14 16.41 -4.70
N ILE A 82 4.55 15.21 -5.13
CA ILE A 82 5.89 15.00 -5.68
C ILE A 82 6.07 15.78 -6.99
N ASN A 83 5.05 15.75 -7.87
CA ASN A 83 5.10 16.41 -9.18
C ASN A 83 4.97 17.94 -9.11
N ALA A 84 4.63 18.51 -7.97
CA ALA A 84 4.78 19.96 -7.74
C ALA A 84 6.24 20.44 -7.87
N HIS A 85 7.20 19.52 -7.71
CA HIS A 85 8.64 19.77 -7.85
C HIS A 85 9.21 19.36 -9.22
N GLY A 86 8.38 18.95 -10.17
CA GLY A 86 8.75 18.50 -11.51
C GLY A 86 8.09 17.17 -11.88
N PRO A 87 8.12 16.73 -13.14
CA PRO A 87 7.44 15.54 -13.62
C PRO A 87 8.17 14.25 -13.19
N LEU A 88 8.24 13.97 -11.89
CA LEU A 88 9.04 12.91 -11.31
C LEU A 88 8.23 11.64 -11.00
N ALA A 89 7.04 11.79 -10.40
CA ALA A 89 6.27 10.65 -9.91
C ALA A 89 5.32 10.09 -10.97
N VAL A 90 5.18 8.75 -10.97
CA VAL A 90 4.17 8.01 -11.73
C VAL A 90 3.44 7.08 -10.78
N GLY A 91 2.10 7.17 -10.74
CA GLY A 91 1.28 6.29 -9.92
C GLY A 91 0.92 5.01 -10.65
N LEU A 92 1.04 3.92 -9.92
CA LEU A 92 0.69 2.56 -10.31
C LEU A 92 -0.18 1.91 -9.23
N SER A 93 -0.83 0.83 -9.60
CA SER A 93 -1.40 -0.15 -8.68
C SER A 93 -0.73 -1.50 -8.91
N GLY A 94 -0.96 -2.47 -8.05
CA GLY A 94 -0.49 -3.83 -8.30
C GLY A 94 -1.12 -4.49 -9.53
N GLU A 95 -2.21 -3.89 -10.07
CA GLU A 95 -2.87 -4.35 -11.30
C GLU A 95 -2.12 -3.94 -12.57
N ASP A 96 -1.36 -2.83 -12.49
CA ASP A 96 -0.71 -2.24 -13.67
C ASP A 96 0.50 -3.06 -14.10
N GLY A 97 0.53 -3.45 -15.38
CA GLY A 97 1.63 -4.22 -15.96
C GLY A 97 1.82 -5.61 -15.36
N GLY A 98 0.83 -6.15 -14.65
CA GLY A 98 0.96 -7.44 -13.95
C GLY A 98 1.89 -7.37 -12.73
N LEU A 99 2.08 -6.18 -12.15
CA LEU A 99 3.05 -5.93 -11.09
C LEU A 99 2.88 -6.87 -9.89
N PHE A 100 1.64 -7.10 -9.42
CA PHE A 100 1.35 -8.05 -8.35
C PHE A 100 0.37 -9.13 -8.81
N SER A 101 0.54 -10.33 -8.28
CA SER A 101 -0.51 -11.34 -8.19
C SER A 101 -0.71 -11.69 -6.71
N ALA A 102 -1.95 -11.87 -6.29
CA ALA A 102 -2.29 -12.16 -4.90
C ALA A 102 -3.25 -13.34 -4.79
N MET A 103 -3.18 -14.08 -3.69
CA MET A 103 -4.16 -15.11 -3.34
C MET A 103 -5.02 -14.66 -2.17
N GLN A 104 -6.28 -15.08 -2.16
CA GLN A 104 -7.22 -14.75 -1.09
C GLN A 104 -6.70 -15.23 0.27
N ARG A 105 -6.71 -14.34 1.25
CA ARG A 105 -6.27 -14.62 2.61
C ARG A 105 -7.45 -15.11 3.47
N ARG A 106 -7.24 -16.20 4.19
CA ARG A 106 -8.15 -16.72 5.21
C ARG A 106 -7.42 -16.84 6.55
N PRO A 107 -7.37 -15.78 7.36
CA PRO A 107 -6.64 -15.80 8.63
C PRO A 107 -7.26 -16.77 9.63
N ILE A 108 -6.42 -17.32 10.50
CA ILE A 108 -6.89 -18.10 11.66
C ILE A 108 -7.16 -17.09 12.79
N ILE A 109 -8.44 -16.95 13.18
CA ILE A 109 -8.89 -16.11 14.27
C ILE A 109 -9.61 -17.00 15.27
N ASP A 110 -9.19 -16.96 16.53
CA ASP A 110 -9.71 -17.83 17.60
C ASP A 110 -9.68 -19.33 17.22
N GLY A 111 -8.60 -19.77 16.55
CA GLY A 111 -8.39 -21.15 16.11
C GLY A 111 -9.24 -21.58 14.91
N LYS A 112 -9.96 -20.67 14.27
CA LYS A 112 -10.81 -20.97 13.10
C LYS A 112 -10.36 -20.19 11.87
N SER A 113 -10.32 -20.85 10.72
CA SER A 113 -10.16 -20.19 9.43
C SER A 113 -11.38 -19.28 9.17
N THR A 114 -11.12 -18.00 8.99
CA THR A 114 -12.15 -16.97 8.91
C THR A 114 -12.15 -16.34 7.52
N ASP A 115 -13.31 -16.30 6.90
CA ASP A 115 -13.50 -15.55 5.66
C ASP A 115 -13.58 -14.04 5.98
N ILE A 116 -12.75 -13.27 5.31
CA ILE A 116 -12.69 -11.81 5.42
C ILE A 116 -12.93 -11.12 4.05
N GLY A 117 -13.46 -11.86 3.09
CA GLY A 117 -13.81 -11.35 1.75
C GLY A 117 -12.58 -11.14 0.87
N LEU A 118 -12.62 -10.09 0.07
CA LEU A 118 -11.60 -9.76 -0.94
C LEU A 118 -10.34 -9.16 -0.33
N VAL A 119 -9.68 -9.92 0.53
CA VAL A 119 -8.37 -9.60 1.12
C VAL A 119 -7.36 -10.63 0.67
N GLY A 120 -6.18 -10.20 0.28
CA GLY A 120 -5.15 -11.10 -0.25
C GLY A 120 -3.75 -10.83 0.29
N ASP A 121 -2.90 -11.83 0.08
CA ASP A 121 -1.45 -11.74 0.25
C ASP A 121 -0.78 -11.82 -1.13
N VAL A 122 0.23 -10.99 -1.39
CA VAL A 122 1.01 -11.03 -2.63
C VAL A 122 1.76 -12.36 -2.71
N VAL A 123 1.60 -13.07 -3.83
CA VAL A 123 2.27 -14.35 -4.08
C VAL A 123 3.30 -14.27 -5.19
N SER A 124 3.15 -13.32 -6.11
CA SER A 124 4.19 -13.04 -7.12
C SER A 124 4.27 -11.55 -7.44
N VAL A 125 5.45 -11.13 -7.93
CA VAL A 125 5.73 -9.75 -8.33
C VAL A 125 6.49 -9.78 -9.65
N ASP A 126 5.95 -9.11 -10.68
CA ASP A 126 6.69 -8.73 -11.88
C ASP A 126 7.07 -7.24 -11.77
N ALA A 127 8.30 -6.98 -11.39
CA ALA A 127 8.77 -5.63 -11.14
C ALA A 127 9.13 -4.84 -12.42
N SER A 128 9.01 -5.42 -13.62
CA SER A 128 9.49 -4.83 -14.88
C SER A 128 8.96 -3.41 -15.12
N ALA A 129 7.66 -3.17 -14.92
CA ALA A 129 7.07 -1.84 -15.08
C ALA A 129 7.64 -0.80 -14.09
N VAL A 130 7.95 -1.22 -12.86
CA VAL A 130 8.56 -0.37 -11.84
C VAL A 130 10.03 -0.09 -12.19
N GLU A 131 10.78 -1.09 -12.63
CA GLU A 131 12.18 -0.97 -13.05
C GLU A 131 12.32 -0.04 -14.25
N ASP A 132 11.44 -0.14 -15.24
CA ASP A 132 11.39 0.76 -16.40
C ASP A 132 11.18 2.22 -15.99
N LEU A 133 10.28 2.47 -15.07
CA LEU A 133 10.05 3.82 -14.53
C LEU A 133 11.28 4.35 -13.77
N VAL A 134 11.90 3.51 -12.96
CA VAL A 134 13.13 3.85 -12.23
C VAL A 134 14.26 4.15 -13.22
N ALA A 135 14.44 3.33 -14.24
CA ALA A 135 15.44 3.54 -15.31
C ALA A 135 15.18 4.84 -16.09
N ALA A 136 13.92 5.18 -16.32
CA ALA A 136 13.51 6.47 -16.92
C ALA A 136 13.64 7.66 -15.95
N GLY A 137 14.15 7.46 -14.75
CA GLY A 137 14.34 8.52 -13.75
C GLY A 137 13.08 8.95 -13.02
N ARG A 138 12.04 8.12 -13.01
CA ARG A 138 10.78 8.38 -12.32
C ARG A 138 10.80 7.81 -10.90
N ILE A 139 9.85 8.27 -10.11
CA ILE A 139 9.53 7.77 -8.77
C ILE A 139 8.21 7.00 -8.86
N PRO A 140 8.22 5.65 -8.89
CA PRO A 140 6.98 4.87 -8.88
C PRO A 140 6.26 5.05 -7.54
N VAL A 141 4.93 5.27 -7.59
CA VAL A 141 4.05 5.37 -6.43
C VAL A 141 2.98 4.29 -6.55
N VAL A 142 3.13 3.21 -5.80
CA VAL A 142 2.37 1.97 -5.95
C VAL A 142 1.31 1.85 -4.86
N SER A 143 0.05 1.66 -5.26
CA SER A 143 -1.05 1.35 -4.34
C SER A 143 -1.22 -0.16 -4.16
N SER A 144 -1.58 -0.56 -2.92
CA SER A 144 -1.61 -1.95 -2.48
C SER A 144 -2.92 -2.68 -2.82
N VAL A 145 -3.28 -2.74 -4.09
CA VAL A 145 -4.33 -3.60 -4.64
C VAL A 145 -3.72 -4.55 -5.67
N ALA A 146 -4.22 -5.75 -5.78
CA ALA A 146 -3.65 -6.76 -6.68
C ALA A 146 -4.74 -7.65 -7.29
N PRO A 147 -4.59 -8.12 -8.53
CA PRO A 147 -5.45 -9.15 -9.10
C PRO A 147 -5.37 -10.45 -8.29
N ASN A 148 -6.49 -11.16 -8.21
CA ASN A 148 -6.55 -12.51 -7.66
C ASN A 148 -5.96 -13.50 -8.68
N GLU A 149 -4.97 -14.31 -8.27
CA GLU A 149 -4.34 -15.31 -9.14
C GLU A 149 -5.32 -16.39 -9.60
N GLU A 150 -6.30 -16.73 -8.74
CA GLU A 150 -7.31 -17.76 -9.04
C GLU A 150 -8.44 -17.23 -9.94
N ASP A 151 -8.71 -15.92 -9.91
CA ASP A 151 -9.72 -15.24 -10.73
C ASP A 151 -9.26 -13.82 -11.10
N ALA A 152 -8.69 -13.66 -12.28
CA ALA A 152 -8.18 -12.37 -12.77
C ALA A 152 -9.26 -11.28 -12.92
N THR A 153 -10.53 -11.58 -12.79
CA THR A 153 -11.62 -10.60 -12.76
C THR A 153 -11.81 -9.98 -11.38
N GLU A 154 -11.28 -10.64 -10.34
CA GLU A 154 -11.32 -10.14 -8.97
C GLU A 154 -10.04 -9.37 -8.62
N VAL A 155 -10.20 -8.35 -7.79
CA VAL A 155 -9.10 -7.57 -7.20
C VAL A 155 -9.15 -7.71 -5.69
N LEU A 156 -7.99 -7.87 -5.08
CA LEU A 156 -7.83 -8.07 -3.65
C LEU A 156 -7.21 -6.83 -2.98
N ASN A 157 -7.72 -6.52 -1.79
CA ASN A 157 -7.13 -5.54 -0.89
C ASN A 157 -5.92 -6.18 -0.19
N VAL A 158 -4.74 -5.65 -0.44
CA VAL A 158 -3.48 -6.18 0.11
C VAL A 158 -2.95 -5.24 1.20
N ASN A 159 -2.32 -5.81 2.23
CA ASN A 159 -1.62 -5.00 3.22
C ASN A 159 -0.43 -4.28 2.57
N ALA A 160 -0.34 -2.96 2.76
CA ALA A 160 0.68 -2.13 2.10
C ALA A 160 2.11 -2.46 2.54
N ASP A 161 2.32 -2.83 3.81
CA ASP A 161 3.65 -3.17 4.30
C ASP A 161 4.11 -4.52 3.71
N SER A 162 3.18 -5.49 3.58
CA SER A 162 3.44 -6.76 2.90
C SER A 162 3.73 -6.57 1.41
N ALA A 163 2.95 -5.73 0.72
CA ALA A 163 3.19 -5.38 -0.67
C ALA A 163 4.55 -4.69 -0.87
N ALA A 164 4.91 -3.76 0.04
CA ALA A 164 6.20 -3.09 0.02
C ALA A 164 7.36 -4.07 0.22
N ALA A 165 7.22 -5.04 1.13
CA ALA A 165 8.23 -6.07 1.37
C ALA A 165 8.41 -6.98 0.14
N ALA A 166 7.31 -7.41 -0.48
CA ALA A 166 7.33 -8.22 -1.69
C ALA A 166 8.00 -7.49 -2.86
N LEU A 167 7.61 -6.22 -3.09
CA LEU A 167 8.22 -5.40 -4.13
C LEU A 167 9.70 -5.13 -3.86
N ALA A 168 10.06 -4.80 -2.61
CA ALA A 168 11.46 -4.56 -2.24
C ALA A 168 12.35 -5.79 -2.49
N ALA A 169 11.85 -6.98 -2.22
CA ALA A 169 12.55 -8.23 -2.52
C ALA A 169 12.71 -8.44 -4.04
N ALA A 170 11.64 -8.20 -4.82
CA ALA A 170 11.64 -8.39 -6.27
C ALA A 170 12.61 -7.45 -6.99
N VAL A 171 12.66 -6.15 -6.63
CA VAL A 171 13.59 -5.17 -7.22
C VAL A 171 15.01 -5.23 -6.64
N GLY A 172 15.29 -6.14 -5.71
CA GLY A 172 16.58 -6.21 -5.02
C GLY A 172 16.91 -4.93 -4.24
N ALA A 173 15.93 -4.33 -3.58
CA ALA A 173 16.11 -3.06 -2.86
C ALA A 173 17.17 -3.18 -1.77
N ARG A 174 18.08 -2.21 -1.71
CA ARG A 174 19.12 -2.15 -0.67
C ARG A 174 18.57 -1.83 0.71
N LYS A 175 17.43 -1.17 0.78
CA LYS A 175 16.78 -0.77 2.03
C LYS A 175 15.26 -0.68 1.82
N LEU A 176 14.50 -1.21 2.76
CA LEU A 176 13.08 -0.97 2.94
C LEU A 176 12.88 -0.08 4.18
N VAL A 177 12.15 1.00 4.03
CA VAL A 177 11.79 1.91 5.14
C VAL A 177 10.27 1.87 5.32
N ILE A 178 9.81 1.45 6.48
CA ILE A 178 8.40 1.45 6.85
C ILE A 178 8.13 2.69 7.71
N LEU A 179 7.33 3.61 7.20
CA LEU A 179 6.85 4.76 7.97
C LEU A 179 5.61 4.34 8.76
N THR A 180 5.69 4.45 10.06
CA THR A 180 4.64 4.02 10.98
C THR A 180 4.41 5.06 12.08
N ASP A 181 3.29 4.95 12.78
CA ASP A 181 2.89 5.77 13.93
C ASP A 181 3.21 5.09 15.27
N VAL A 182 3.96 3.98 15.25
CA VAL A 182 4.47 3.30 16.45
C VAL A 182 5.99 3.42 16.52
N ASP A 183 6.54 3.35 17.74
CA ASP A 183 7.97 3.62 17.98
C ASP A 183 8.90 2.57 17.37
N GLY A 184 8.41 1.35 17.08
CA GLY A 184 9.20 0.28 16.49
C GLY A 184 8.49 -1.06 16.51
N LEU A 185 9.26 -2.13 16.50
CA LEU A 185 8.78 -3.50 16.64
C LEU A 185 8.62 -3.86 18.12
N TYR A 186 7.55 -4.59 18.42
CA TYR A 186 7.24 -5.05 19.78
C TYR A 186 7.24 -6.58 19.82
N ALA A 187 7.86 -7.17 20.84
CA ALA A 187 7.84 -8.61 21.05
C ALA A 187 6.44 -9.11 21.44
N ASP A 188 5.69 -8.29 22.19
CA ASP A 188 4.34 -8.61 22.66
C ASP A 188 3.45 -7.37 22.61
N TRP A 189 2.77 -7.14 21.48
CA TRP A 189 1.83 -6.03 21.33
C TRP A 189 0.49 -6.36 22.03
N PRO A 190 -0.14 -5.44 22.81
CA PRO A 190 0.14 -3.98 22.89
C PRO A 190 1.05 -3.54 24.06
N ASP A 191 1.84 -4.44 24.69
CA ASP A 191 2.78 -4.03 25.72
C ASP A 191 3.88 -3.15 25.15
N LYS A 192 3.81 -1.83 25.44
CA LYS A 192 4.81 -0.85 24.97
C LYS A 192 6.20 -1.06 25.58
N ASN A 193 6.35 -1.81 26.66
CA ASN A 193 7.63 -2.12 27.25
C ASN A 193 8.35 -3.26 26.53
N SER A 194 7.67 -3.95 25.61
CA SER A 194 8.24 -5.04 24.80
C SER A 194 8.89 -4.55 23.49
N LEU A 195 9.22 -3.26 23.39
CA LEU A 195 9.93 -2.68 22.23
C LEU A 195 11.29 -3.36 22.05
N ILE A 196 11.59 -3.80 20.80
CA ILE A 196 12.82 -4.50 20.42
C ILE A 196 13.84 -3.49 19.88
#